data_7a563f32792ce1917e02c6b2639e73a7
#
_entry.id   7a563f32792ce1917e02c6b2639e73a7
#
_cell.length_a   1.000
_cell.length_b   1.000
_cell.length_c   1.000
_cell.angle_alpha   90.00
_cell.angle_beta   90.00
_cell.angle_gamma   90.00
#
_symmetry.space_group_name_H-M   'P 1'
#
loop_
_entity.id
_entity.type
_entity.pdbx_description
1 polymer ?
#
loop_
_entity_poly.entity_id
_entity_poly.type
_entity_poly.pdbx_seq_one_letter_code
_entity_poly.pdbx_strand_id
1 'polypeptide(L)'
;MDTNKVFQAPTPFLVLFYGLLLAWTVGTVPLVYLKFRQGGFLGDWLYAVMIGFFYLYTWFWSLGIFYRIALDGEGRVVLRSLRRSLEVTAKQIHAIEGSRFSGGFGFIRLKLPRESGYLFCHRRNKELEEILLGIRQLNPLLKTVRI
;
A
#
# COMPACT_ATOMS: atom_id res chain seq x y z
N MET A 1 -29.75 10.08 -0.28
CA MET A 1 -28.49 10.86 -0.26
C MET A 1 -27.33 9.87 -0.17
N ASP A 2 -26.68 9.70 -1.30
CA ASP A 2 -25.50 8.82 -1.35
C ASP A 2 -24.32 9.55 -0.73
N THR A 3 -24.14 9.36 0.57
CA THR A 3 -23.00 9.90 1.27
C THR A 3 -21.78 9.01 0.98
N ASN A 4 -21.22 9.17 -0.20
CA ASN A 4 -19.94 8.56 -0.52
C ASN A 4 -18.85 9.17 0.35
N LYS A 5 -18.33 8.38 1.27
CA LYS A 5 -17.19 8.77 2.08
C LYS A 5 -15.90 8.38 1.35
N VAL A 6 -15.04 9.34 1.12
CA VAL A 6 -13.77 9.15 0.39
C VAL A 6 -12.62 9.64 1.23
N PHE A 7 -11.62 8.81 1.39
CA PHE A 7 -10.32 9.18 1.93
C PHE A 7 -9.25 9.01 0.87
N GLN A 8 -8.40 10.00 0.74
CA GLN A 8 -7.21 9.94 -0.13
C GLN A 8 -6.00 10.35 0.68
N ALA A 9 -4.93 9.56 0.59
CA ALA A 9 -3.67 9.90 1.23
C ALA A 9 -3.14 11.26 0.71
N PRO A 10 -2.51 12.08 1.56
CA PRO A 10 -1.98 13.36 1.14
C PRO A 10 -1.00 13.22 -0.01
N THR A 11 -1.17 14.01 -1.07
CA THR A 11 -0.28 14.00 -2.24
C THR A 11 1.20 14.22 -1.87
N PRO A 12 1.56 15.15 -0.95
CA PRO A 12 2.96 15.29 -0.54
C PRO A 12 3.56 14.03 0.06
N PHE A 13 2.79 13.26 0.79
CA PHE A 13 3.24 11.99 1.36
C PHE A 13 3.53 10.94 0.28
N LEU A 14 2.65 10.84 -0.72
CA LEU A 14 2.85 9.94 -1.87
C LEU A 14 4.08 10.34 -2.69
N VAL A 15 4.23 11.63 -2.96
CA VAL A 15 5.40 12.17 -3.67
C VAL A 15 6.68 11.87 -2.91
N LEU A 16 6.68 12.07 -1.59
CA LEU A 16 7.83 11.74 -0.74
C LEU A 16 8.17 10.25 -0.80
N PHE A 17 7.18 9.39 -0.63
CA PHE A 17 7.39 7.93 -0.63
C PHE A 17 7.94 7.43 -1.97
N TYR A 18 7.29 7.77 -3.07
CA TYR A 18 7.73 7.35 -4.40
C TYR A 18 9.00 8.06 -4.85
N GLY A 19 9.19 9.30 -4.44
CA GLY A 19 10.43 10.06 -4.67
C GLY A 19 11.63 9.42 -3.97
N LEU A 20 11.49 9.01 -2.72
CA LEU A 20 12.52 8.28 -1.98
C LEU A 20 12.81 6.91 -2.62
N LEU A 21 11.77 6.20 -3.05
CA LEU A 21 11.93 4.92 -3.73
C LEU A 21 12.67 5.08 -5.06
N LEU A 22 12.34 6.12 -5.83
CA LEU A 22 13.03 6.45 -7.08
C LEU A 22 14.49 6.85 -6.82
N ALA A 23 14.75 7.71 -5.84
CA ALA A 23 16.09 8.13 -5.46
C ALA A 23 16.95 6.94 -5.02
N TRP A 24 16.38 6.03 -4.23
CA TRP A 24 17.04 4.78 -3.85
C TRP A 24 17.36 3.92 -5.07
N THR A 25 16.43 3.75 -6.00
CA THR A 25 16.64 2.98 -7.24
C THR A 25 17.74 3.59 -8.08
N VAL A 26 17.66 4.89 -8.36
CA VAL A 26 18.65 5.62 -9.17
C VAL A 26 20.02 5.64 -8.50
N GLY A 27 20.08 5.77 -7.17
CA GLY A 27 21.34 5.79 -6.42
C GLY A 27 22.01 4.42 -6.31
N THR A 28 21.25 3.33 -6.26
CA THR A 28 21.80 1.98 -6.11
C THR A 28 22.21 1.34 -7.45
N VAL A 29 21.57 1.69 -8.56
CA VAL A 29 21.90 1.14 -9.89
C VAL A 29 23.37 1.35 -10.27
N PRO A 30 23.99 2.54 -10.13
CA PRO A 30 25.41 2.71 -10.41
C PRO A 30 26.32 1.86 -9.51
N LEU A 31 25.96 1.70 -8.23
CA LEU A 31 26.73 0.88 -7.30
C LEU A 31 26.71 -0.60 -7.69
N VAL A 32 25.56 -1.10 -8.11
CA VAL A 32 25.40 -2.45 -8.64
C VAL A 32 26.21 -2.62 -9.91
N TYR A 33 26.16 -1.66 -10.83
CA TYR A 33 26.92 -1.67 -12.07
C TYR A 33 28.43 -1.72 -11.81
N LEU A 34 28.95 -0.92 -10.88
CA LEU A 34 30.38 -0.91 -10.51
C LEU A 34 30.79 -2.27 -9.94
N LYS A 35 29.97 -2.90 -9.13
CA LYS A 35 30.24 -4.23 -8.59
C LYS A 35 30.31 -5.29 -9.70
N PHE A 36 29.44 -5.24 -10.67
CA PHE A 36 29.47 -6.16 -11.83
C PHE A 36 30.71 -5.99 -12.67
N ARG A 37 31.21 -4.79 -12.81
CA ARG A 37 32.43 -4.50 -13.59
C ARG A 37 33.70 -5.05 -12.96
N GLN A 38 33.69 -5.32 -11.67
CA GLN A 38 34.85 -5.82 -10.91
C GLN A 38 34.86 -7.34 -10.73
N GLY A 39 33.78 -8.04 -11.04
CA GLY A 39 33.61 -9.47 -10.78
C GLY A 39 33.77 -10.37 -11.99
N GLY A 40 33.94 -11.67 -11.74
CA GLY A 40 34.07 -12.71 -12.80
C GLY A 40 32.74 -13.11 -13.42
N PHE A 41 32.80 -13.51 -14.68
CA PHE A 41 31.66 -13.62 -15.61
C PHE A 41 30.55 -14.61 -15.24
N LEU A 42 30.77 -15.68 -14.48
CA LEU A 42 29.78 -16.77 -14.30
C LEU A 42 28.86 -16.60 -13.08
N GLY A 43 29.32 -15.93 -12.01
CA GLY A 43 28.48 -15.64 -10.83
C GLY A 43 27.65 -14.38 -10.95
N ASP A 44 28.10 -13.45 -11.79
CA ASP A 44 27.57 -12.08 -11.83
C ASP A 44 26.22 -11.98 -12.54
N TRP A 45 25.96 -12.77 -13.57
CA TRP A 45 24.68 -12.71 -14.25
C TRP A 45 23.53 -13.24 -13.36
N LEU A 46 23.79 -14.25 -12.52
CA LEU A 46 22.79 -14.73 -11.56
C LEU A 46 22.46 -13.63 -10.53
N TYR A 47 23.50 -12.93 -10.05
CA TYR A 47 23.32 -11.75 -9.20
C TYR A 47 22.52 -10.65 -9.90
N ALA A 48 22.80 -10.38 -11.18
CA ALA A 48 22.06 -9.40 -11.97
C ALA A 48 20.58 -9.74 -12.07
N VAL A 49 20.26 -10.99 -12.34
CA VAL A 49 18.86 -11.47 -12.41
C VAL A 49 18.18 -11.34 -11.06
N MET A 50 18.84 -11.73 -9.96
CA MET A 50 18.29 -11.62 -8.61
C MET A 50 18.03 -10.16 -8.22
N ILE A 51 18.97 -9.26 -8.49
CA ILE A 51 18.84 -7.84 -8.20
C ILE A 51 17.77 -7.21 -9.06
N GLY A 52 17.72 -7.52 -10.35
CA GLY A 52 16.69 -7.04 -11.26
C GLY A 52 15.30 -7.51 -10.81
N PHE A 53 15.17 -8.78 -10.42
CA PHE A 53 13.93 -9.29 -9.86
C PHE A 53 13.54 -8.57 -8.56
N PHE A 54 14.50 -8.29 -7.68
CA PHE A 54 14.26 -7.57 -6.44
C PHE A 54 13.74 -6.15 -6.70
N TYR A 55 14.33 -5.41 -7.65
CA TYR A 55 13.84 -4.09 -8.06
C TYR A 55 12.42 -4.16 -8.64
N LEU A 56 12.18 -5.07 -9.58
CA LEU A 56 10.87 -5.24 -10.19
C LEU A 56 9.81 -5.61 -9.15
N TYR A 57 10.13 -6.51 -8.24
CA TYR A 57 9.23 -6.92 -7.16
C TYR A 57 8.92 -5.76 -6.21
N THR A 58 9.92 -5.00 -5.81
CA THR A 58 9.76 -3.83 -4.93
C THR A 58 8.86 -2.78 -5.56
N TRP A 59 9.09 -2.44 -6.83
CA TRP A 59 8.25 -1.49 -7.55
C TRP A 59 6.84 -2.01 -7.78
N PHE A 60 6.71 -3.25 -8.19
CA PHE A 60 5.41 -3.88 -8.39
C PHE A 60 4.56 -3.84 -7.12
N TRP A 61 5.15 -4.21 -5.99
CA TRP A 61 4.48 -4.19 -4.71
C TRP A 61 4.15 -2.77 -4.24
N SER A 62 5.09 -1.85 -4.37
CA SER A 62 4.93 -0.44 -3.95
C SER A 62 3.86 0.28 -4.76
N LEU A 63 3.77 0.03 -6.05
CA LEU A 63 2.71 0.59 -6.90
C LEU A 63 1.33 -0.01 -6.60
N GLY A 64 1.28 -1.17 -5.99
CA GLY A 64 0.06 -1.83 -5.54
C GLY A 64 -0.50 -1.34 -4.21
N ILE A 65 0.23 -0.50 -3.47
CA ILE A 65 -0.25 0.08 -2.22
C ILE A 65 -1.37 1.08 -2.52
N PHE A 66 -2.51 0.90 -1.87
CA PHE A 66 -3.67 1.76 -2.06
C PHE A 66 -3.45 3.13 -1.42
N TYR A 67 -3.80 4.17 -2.13
CA TYR A 67 -3.75 5.55 -1.64
C TYR A 67 -5.14 6.16 -1.46
N ARG A 68 -6.18 5.51 -1.97
CA ARG A 68 -7.55 5.99 -1.88
C ARG A 68 -8.48 4.86 -1.47
N ILE A 69 -9.37 5.15 -0.55
CA ILE A 69 -10.48 4.29 -0.16
C ILE A 69 -11.77 5.10 -0.23
N ALA A 70 -12.79 4.52 -0.82
CA ALA A 70 -14.13 5.09 -0.87
C ALA A 70 -15.14 4.08 -0.34
N LEU A 71 -16.04 4.53 0.49
CA LEU A 71 -17.19 3.75 0.98
C LEU A 71 -18.45 4.33 0.39
N ASP A 72 -19.19 3.52 -0.33
CA ASP A 72 -20.51 3.86 -0.89
C ASP A 72 -21.63 3.61 0.13
N GLY A 73 -22.77 4.27 -0.05
CA GLY A 73 -23.97 4.05 0.76
C GLY A 73 -24.53 2.62 0.70
N GLU A 74 -24.21 1.86 -0.34
CA GLU A 74 -24.57 0.45 -0.51
C GLU A 74 -23.59 -0.53 0.16
N GLY A 75 -22.55 -0.06 0.82
CA GLY A 75 -21.55 -0.90 1.47
C GLY A 75 -20.44 -1.40 0.54
N ARG A 76 -20.29 -0.81 -0.64
CA ARG A 76 -19.17 -1.08 -1.53
C ARG A 76 -17.95 -0.29 -1.09
N VAL A 77 -16.81 -0.94 -1.05
CA VAL A 77 -15.53 -0.33 -0.74
C VAL A 77 -14.66 -0.38 -1.98
N VAL A 78 -14.26 0.78 -2.48
CA VAL A 78 -13.38 0.92 -3.63
C VAL A 78 -12.00 1.33 -3.15
N LEU A 79 -11.01 0.51 -3.43
CA LEU A 79 -9.60 0.75 -3.12
C LEU A 79 -8.85 1.05 -4.41
N ARG A 80 -8.13 2.15 -4.45
CA ARG A 80 -7.38 2.58 -5.64
C ARG A 80 -5.89 2.74 -5.34
N SER A 81 -5.07 2.14 -6.20
CA SER A 81 -3.63 2.32 -6.23
C SER A 81 -3.18 2.85 -7.60
N LEU A 82 -1.89 3.16 -7.73
CA LEU A 82 -1.33 3.57 -9.01
C LEU A 82 -1.36 2.45 -10.05
N ARG A 83 -1.30 1.20 -9.60
CA ARG A 83 -1.27 0.02 -10.47
C ARG A 83 -2.63 -0.59 -10.71
N ARG A 84 -3.51 -0.56 -9.73
CA ARG A 84 -4.79 -1.26 -9.79
C ARG A 84 -5.90 -0.56 -9.01
N SER A 85 -7.12 -0.94 -9.33
CA SER A 85 -8.31 -0.60 -8.56
C SER A 85 -9.01 -1.89 -8.13
N LEU A 86 -9.44 -1.94 -6.89
CA LEU A 86 -10.12 -3.10 -6.30
C LEU A 86 -11.44 -2.66 -5.71
N GLU A 87 -12.50 -3.38 -6.03
CA GLU A 87 -13.84 -3.16 -5.49
C GLU A 87 -14.26 -4.37 -4.66
N VAL A 88 -14.59 -4.15 -3.42
CA VAL A 88 -15.03 -5.19 -2.48
C VAL A 88 -16.22 -4.68 -1.67
N THR A 89 -17.02 -5.59 -1.13
CA THR A 89 -18.05 -5.22 -0.17
C THR A 89 -17.46 -5.16 1.25
N ALA A 90 -18.04 -4.32 2.10
CA ALA A 90 -17.61 -4.20 3.50
C ALA A 90 -17.63 -5.56 4.24
N LYS A 91 -18.57 -6.43 3.88
CA LYS A 91 -18.69 -7.78 4.44
C LYS A 91 -17.57 -8.73 4.05
N GLN A 92 -16.87 -8.46 2.93
CA GLN A 92 -15.75 -9.26 2.46
C GLN A 92 -14.43 -8.92 3.17
N ILE A 93 -14.37 -7.82 3.89
CA ILE A 93 -13.20 -7.45 4.66
C ILE A 93 -13.20 -8.24 5.97
N HIS A 94 -12.22 -9.13 6.15
CA HIS A 94 -12.14 -9.99 7.32
C HIS A 94 -11.48 -9.32 8.52
N ALA A 95 -10.49 -8.50 8.28
CA ALA A 95 -9.80 -7.78 9.34
C ALA A 95 -9.16 -6.47 8.83
N ILE A 96 -9.05 -5.52 9.73
CA ILE A 96 -8.31 -4.28 9.52
C ILE A 96 -7.26 -4.19 10.62
N GLU A 97 -5.99 -4.18 10.21
CA GLU A 97 -4.85 -4.12 11.12
C GLU A 97 -4.12 -2.79 10.94
N GLY A 98 -3.99 -2.04 12.03
CA GLY A 98 -3.22 -0.79 12.05
C GLY A 98 -1.72 -1.04 12.07
N SER A 99 -0.95 -0.06 11.57
CA SER A 99 0.51 -0.09 11.63
C SER A 99 1.02 0.19 13.05
N ARG A 100 2.13 -0.46 13.41
CA ARG A 100 2.86 -0.19 14.66
C ARG A 100 3.67 1.11 14.63
N PHE A 101 3.86 1.70 13.47
CA PHE A 101 4.70 2.89 13.35
C PHE A 101 4.02 4.10 14.00
N SER A 102 4.67 4.62 15.02
CA SER A 102 4.28 5.88 15.67
C SER A 102 4.67 7.06 14.78
N GLY A 103 3.92 8.12 14.81
CA GLY A 103 4.25 9.37 14.12
C GLY A 103 3.20 9.88 13.15
N GLY A 104 2.04 9.25 13.09
CA GLY A 104 0.92 9.74 12.30
C GLY A 104 0.89 9.28 10.84
N PHE A 105 1.96 8.67 10.35
CA PHE A 105 2.02 8.08 9.02
C PHE A 105 2.21 6.57 9.14
N GLY A 106 1.54 5.82 8.31
CA GLY A 106 1.67 4.37 8.33
C GLY A 106 0.82 3.69 7.28
N PHE A 107 0.73 2.39 7.42
CA PHE A 107 -0.08 1.56 6.55
C PHE A 107 -1.16 0.86 7.36
N ILE A 108 -2.36 0.80 6.81
CA ILE A 108 -3.41 -0.08 7.30
C ILE A 108 -3.45 -1.31 6.41
N ARG A 109 -3.42 -2.48 7.01
CA ARG A 109 -3.58 -3.74 6.31
C ARG A 109 -5.04 -4.15 6.33
N LEU A 110 -5.59 -4.36 5.15
CA LEU A 110 -6.93 -4.89 4.95
C LEU A 110 -6.83 -6.35 4.53
N LYS A 111 -7.37 -7.25 5.34
CA LYS A 111 -7.46 -8.67 4.97
C LYS A 111 -8.69 -8.91 4.13
N LEU A 112 -8.48 -9.22 2.86
CA LEU A 112 -9.52 -9.55 1.89
C LEU A 112 -9.56 -11.06 1.65
N PRO A 113 -10.63 -11.62 1.04
CA PRO A 113 -10.77 -13.07 0.87
C PRO A 113 -9.65 -13.74 0.08
N ARG A 114 -9.06 -13.03 -0.88
CA ARG A 114 -8.02 -13.56 -1.77
C ARG A 114 -6.63 -12.99 -1.53
N GLU A 115 -6.55 -11.84 -0.91
CA GLU A 115 -5.30 -11.12 -0.73
C GLU A 115 -5.35 -10.18 0.47
N SER A 116 -4.21 -9.63 0.82
CA SER A 116 -4.11 -8.54 1.77
C SER A 116 -3.75 -7.25 1.02
N GLY A 117 -4.49 -6.18 1.27
CA GLY A 117 -4.21 -4.86 0.73
C GLY A 117 -3.58 -3.97 1.78
N TYR A 118 -2.68 -3.09 1.37
CA TYR A 118 -2.10 -2.07 2.23
C TYR A 118 -2.57 -0.70 1.77
N LEU A 119 -3.01 0.12 2.71
CA LEU A 119 -3.49 1.48 2.47
C LEU A 119 -2.58 2.47 3.18
N PHE A 120 -2.10 3.48 2.47
CA PHE A 120 -1.46 4.62 3.11
C PHE A 120 -2.45 5.33 4.03
N CYS A 121 -2.08 5.55 5.27
CA CYS A 121 -2.93 6.22 6.23
C CYS A 121 -2.21 7.29 7.03
N HIS A 122 -3.01 8.24 7.48
CA HIS A 122 -2.63 9.21 8.50
C HIS A 122 -3.54 9.00 9.70
N ARG A 123 -2.98 8.70 10.86
CA ARG A 123 -3.74 8.29 12.07
C ARG A 123 -4.76 9.32 12.55
N ARG A 124 -4.58 10.59 12.22
CA ARG A 124 -5.45 11.68 12.71
C ARG A 124 -6.46 12.14 11.66
N ASN A 125 -6.67 11.37 10.61
CA ASN A 125 -7.63 11.75 9.59
C ASN A 125 -9.03 11.30 9.97
N LYS A 126 -9.92 12.26 10.21
CA LYS A 126 -11.32 11.99 10.58
C LYS A 126 -12.08 11.26 9.47
N GLU A 127 -11.81 11.58 8.21
CA GLU A 127 -12.46 10.95 7.07
C GLU A 127 -12.17 9.45 7.02
N LEU A 128 -10.92 9.07 7.27
CA LEU A 128 -10.54 7.66 7.33
C LEU A 128 -11.20 6.95 8.52
N GLU A 129 -11.22 7.58 9.68
CA GLU A 129 -11.87 7.02 10.87
C GLU A 129 -13.37 6.79 10.64
N GLU A 130 -14.05 7.74 9.99
CA GLU A 130 -15.47 7.60 9.64
C GLU A 130 -15.72 6.45 8.66
N ILE A 131 -14.83 6.25 7.69
CA ILE A 131 -14.92 5.13 6.74
C ILE A 131 -14.73 3.80 7.47
N LEU A 132 -13.73 3.72 8.34
CA LEU A 132 -13.46 2.50 9.12
C LEU A 132 -14.61 2.17 10.06
N LEU A 133 -15.20 3.17 10.70
CA LEU A 133 -16.40 3.01 11.54
C LEU A 133 -17.60 2.55 10.70
N GLY A 134 -17.80 3.12 9.51
CA GLY A 134 -18.84 2.71 8.58
C GLY A 134 -18.68 1.25 8.14
N ILE A 135 -17.48 0.83 7.81
CA ILE A 135 -17.21 -0.58 7.48
C ILE A 135 -17.48 -1.49 8.67
N ARG A 136 -17.10 -1.09 9.87
CA ARG A 136 -17.36 -1.85 11.09
C ARG A 136 -18.84 -1.98 11.39
N GLN A 137 -19.63 -0.94 11.15
CA GLN A 137 -21.08 -0.99 11.31
C GLN A 137 -21.74 -1.95 10.33
N LEU A 138 -21.24 -2.01 9.10
CA LEU A 138 -21.74 -2.90 8.05
C LEU A 138 -21.27 -4.35 8.21
N ASN A 139 -20.16 -4.55 8.92
CA ASN A 139 -19.58 -5.87 9.17
C ASN A 139 -19.25 -6.05 10.65
N PRO A 140 -20.21 -6.52 11.47
CA PRO A 140 -19.98 -6.72 12.91
C PRO A 140 -18.95 -7.81 13.23
N LEU A 141 -18.63 -8.68 12.28
CA LEU A 141 -17.63 -9.74 12.44
C LEU A 141 -16.19 -9.26 12.14
N LEU A 142 -16.05 -8.00 11.76
CA LEU A 142 -14.77 -7.41 11.42
C LEU A 142 -13.83 -7.40 12.63
N LYS A 143 -12.66 -7.97 12.46
CA LYS A 143 -11.59 -7.90 13.47
C LYS A 143 -10.77 -6.62 13.25
N THR A 144 -10.67 -5.82 14.28
CA THR A 144 -9.84 -4.61 14.28
C THR A 144 -8.68 -4.78 15.25
N VAL A 145 -7.46 -4.52 14.80
CA VAL A 145 -6.26 -4.63 15.61
C VAL A 145 -5.48 -3.32 15.51
N ARG A 146 -5.21 -2.70 16.65
CA ARG A 146 -4.37 -1.48 16.77
C ARG A 146 -4.84 -0.26 15.95
N ILE A 147 -6.11 -0.10 15.85
CA ILE A 147 -6.73 1.07 15.20
C ILE A 147 -7.30 2.00 16.26
#